data_cefccc592c388dbf724a78908cf37f0c
#
_entry.id   cefccc592c388dbf724a78908cf37f0c
#
_cell.length_a   1.000
_cell.length_b   1.000
_cell.length_c   1.000
_cell.angle_alpha   90.00
_cell.angle_beta   90.00
_cell.angle_gamma   90.00
#
_symmetry.space_group_name_H-M   'P 1'
#
loop_
_entity.id
_entity.type
_entity.pdbx_description
1 polymer ?
#
loop_
_entity_poly.entity_id
_entity_poly.type
_entity_poly.pdbx_seq_one_letter_code
_entity_poly.pdbx_strand_id
1 'polypeptide(L)'
;MTDILFGNNNRPVLKLLAKRSLKARRNTIAVLAILLATLLFTSLFTIAISLQTAMQESNMRTTGTSAHAGIKRLSWEEYERLSSDTGVKDSGYSIIIGNAVGDKFNKTPTELRYSDETYAELTFNTPDTGYLPEQKNEIATSRIVLAAMGLPDEVGTQMELTFITDTDTFSDTFTLCGIWDGDAVAYRQTILLSKEYTEQVAPVIHGETDGTTPPVGTGYIDAVMMMPTAWNIEKQALDVTSKYGLDERVSINDAYQTATVSFSSMLPLVAGIAVIFIAGYLLIYNVFYISIAQDIRFYGMLKTLGTTARQIRKIVYRKAIKLSSYGYSYWTIVGMADWSVVAVCDCKYAN
;
A
#
# COMPACT_ATOMS: atom_id res chain seq x y z
N MET A 1 61.68 12.73 21.86
CA MET A 1 62.70 12.34 20.86
C MET A 1 62.95 10.84 20.90
N THR A 2 61.95 9.98 20.92
CA THR A 2 62.05 8.50 21.07
C THR A 2 61.11 7.71 20.21
N ASP A 3 60.45 8.35 19.23
CA ASP A 3 59.48 7.66 18.34
C ASP A 3 60.04 7.22 16.99
N ILE A 4 61.35 7.44 16.72
CA ILE A 4 61.93 7.21 15.39
C ILE A 4 62.63 5.85 15.27
N LEU A 5 62.95 5.18 16.37
CA LEU A 5 63.74 3.95 16.36
C LEU A 5 62.97 2.64 16.37
N PHE A 6 61.69 2.67 16.62
CA PHE A 6 60.85 1.46 16.53
C PHE A 6 59.55 1.78 15.78
N GLY A 7 59.62 1.74 14.48
CA GLY A 7 58.47 1.66 13.59
C GLY A 7 57.65 0.39 13.93
N ASN A 8 56.90 0.45 15.01
CA ASN A 8 56.19 -0.68 15.57
C ASN A 8 54.95 -1.03 14.71
N ASN A 9 55.18 -1.74 13.62
CA ASN A 9 54.13 -2.23 12.75
C ASN A 9 53.45 -3.45 13.38
N ASN A 10 52.89 -3.27 14.60
CA ASN A 10 52.17 -4.31 15.35
C ASN A 10 50.76 -4.60 14.81
N ARG A 11 50.46 -4.20 13.57
CA ARG A 11 49.15 -4.52 12.92
C ARG A 11 48.80 -6.01 12.94
N PRO A 12 49.73 -6.96 12.66
CA PRO A 12 49.43 -8.40 12.73
C PRO A 12 49.12 -8.84 14.16
N VAL A 13 49.88 -8.40 15.14
CA VAL A 13 49.70 -8.74 16.56
C VAL A 13 48.36 -8.21 17.09
N LEU A 14 48.02 -6.95 16.77
CA LEU A 14 46.73 -6.36 17.13
C LEU A 14 45.53 -7.11 16.46
N LYS A 15 45.74 -7.61 15.23
CA LYS A 15 44.76 -8.42 14.51
C LYS A 15 44.56 -9.80 15.16
N LEU A 16 45.66 -10.42 15.61
CA LEU A 16 45.66 -11.70 16.30
C LEU A 16 44.99 -11.61 17.68
N LEU A 17 45.35 -10.56 18.47
CA LEU A 17 44.76 -10.30 19.78
C LEU A 17 43.25 -10.01 19.68
N ALA A 18 42.82 -9.22 18.70
CA ALA A 18 41.42 -8.99 18.42
C ALA A 18 40.67 -10.29 18.03
N LYS A 19 41.29 -11.17 17.25
CA LYS A 19 40.74 -12.48 16.86
C LYS A 19 40.63 -13.45 18.05
N ARG A 20 41.63 -13.48 18.95
CA ARG A 20 41.58 -14.30 20.16
C ARG A 20 40.57 -13.81 21.19
N SER A 21 40.45 -12.50 21.35
CA SER A 21 39.44 -11.92 22.25
C SER A 21 38.01 -12.18 21.81
N LEU A 22 37.77 -12.46 20.52
CA LEU A 22 36.44 -12.83 20.00
C LEU A 22 35.98 -14.23 20.39
N LYS A 23 36.90 -15.18 20.66
CA LYS A 23 36.58 -16.57 21.04
C LYS A 23 36.10 -16.73 22.49
N ALA A 24 36.11 -15.68 23.29
CA ALA A 24 35.66 -15.77 24.66
C ALA A 24 34.12 -15.98 24.75
N ARG A 25 33.70 -16.94 25.58
CA ARG A 25 32.26 -17.29 25.83
C ARG A 25 31.38 -16.08 26.14
N ARG A 26 31.92 -15.03 26.74
CA ARG A 26 31.24 -13.77 27.07
C ARG A 26 30.85 -12.93 25.86
N ASN A 27 31.49 -13.12 24.70
CA ASN A 27 31.13 -12.42 23.46
C ASN A 27 29.85 -12.95 22.86
N THR A 28 29.45 -14.17 23.20
CA THR A 28 28.18 -14.78 22.80
C THR A 28 27.00 -13.96 23.35
N ILE A 29 27.13 -13.45 24.58
CA ILE A 29 26.08 -12.59 25.19
C ILE A 29 25.96 -11.27 24.43
N ALA A 30 27.09 -10.67 24.02
CA ALA A 30 27.06 -9.43 23.24
C ALA A 30 26.46 -9.64 21.84
N VAL A 31 26.80 -10.77 21.19
CA VAL A 31 26.21 -11.13 19.90
C VAL A 31 24.70 -11.38 20.04
N LEU A 32 24.29 -12.13 21.08
CA LEU A 32 22.89 -12.41 21.36
C LEU A 32 22.09 -11.12 21.61
N ALA A 33 22.65 -10.17 22.36
CA ALA A 33 21.99 -8.91 22.63
C ALA A 33 21.85 -8.02 21.39
N ILE A 34 22.89 -8.00 20.52
CA ILE A 34 22.80 -7.29 19.24
C ILE A 34 21.74 -7.94 18.36
N LEU A 35 21.69 -9.27 18.31
CA LEU A 35 20.72 -10.04 17.55
C LEU A 35 19.30 -9.76 18.05
N LEU A 36 19.06 -9.81 19.37
CA LEU A 36 17.75 -9.49 19.93
C LEU A 36 17.33 -8.04 19.68
N ALA A 37 18.27 -7.08 19.80
CA ALA A 37 17.98 -5.69 19.52
C ALA A 37 17.62 -5.47 18.04
N THR A 38 18.38 -6.06 17.11
CA THR A 38 18.06 -5.96 15.67
C THR A 38 16.74 -6.63 15.33
N LEU A 39 16.43 -7.78 15.91
CA LEU A 39 15.16 -8.47 15.72
C LEU A 39 13.99 -7.62 16.22
N LEU A 40 14.10 -7.02 17.41
CA LEU A 40 13.08 -6.11 17.93
C LEU A 40 12.85 -4.90 17.02
N PHE A 41 13.91 -4.26 16.55
CA PHE A 41 13.77 -3.11 15.67
C PHE A 41 13.08 -3.47 14.37
N THR A 42 13.51 -4.54 13.72
CA THR A 42 12.93 -4.93 12.44
C THR A 42 11.48 -5.39 12.58
N SER A 43 11.15 -6.19 13.59
CA SER A 43 9.75 -6.60 13.80
C SER A 43 8.85 -5.39 14.04
N LEU A 44 9.28 -4.40 14.82
CA LEU A 44 8.53 -3.16 15.04
C LEU A 44 8.35 -2.34 13.76
N PHE A 45 9.42 -2.19 12.95
CA PHE A 45 9.31 -1.48 11.67
C PHE A 45 8.45 -2.23 10.67
N THR A 46 8.58 -3.56 10.59
CA THR A 46 7.74 -4.39 9.73
C THR A 46 6.26 -4.25 10.11
N ILE A 47 5.93 -4.38 11.40
CA ILE A 47 4.55 -4.20 11.90
C ILE A 47 4.04 -2.79 11.58
N ALA A 48 4.85 -1.75 11.81
CA ALA A 48 4.44 -0.38 11.53
C ALA A 48 4.15 -0.13 10.04
N ILE A 49 5.00 -0.65 9.14
CA ILE A 49 4.81 -0.54 7.69
C ILE A 49 3.59 -1.35 7.26
N SER A 50 3.45 -2.61 7.72
CA SER A 50 2.30 -3.46 7.39
C SER A 50 0.99 -2.85 7.85
N LEU A 51 0.95 -2.27 9.07
CA LEU A 51 -0.23 -1.59 9.58
C LEU A 51 -0.59 -0.37 8.71
N GLN A 52 0.40 0.44 8.32
CA GLN A 52 0.19 1.59 7.45
C GLN A 52 -0.37 1.16 6.08
N THR A 53 0.20 0.13 5.47
CA THR A 53 -0.28 -0.41 4.19
C THR A 53 -1.70 -0.95 4.30
N ALA A 54 -2.00 -1.73 5.35
CA ALA A 54 -3.34 -2.25 5.58
C ALA A 54 -4.38 -1.13 5.84
N MET A 55 -4.00 -0.08 6.56
CA MET A 55 -4.87 1.09 6.75
C MET A 55 -5.13 1.84 5.44
N GLN A 56 -4.10 2.00 4.61
CA GLN A 56 -4.23 2.63 3.29
C GLN A 56 -5.15 1.82 2.38
N GLU A 57 -4.97 0.50 2.30
CA GLU A 57 -5.84 -0.39 1.53
C GLU A 57 -7.28 -0.35 2.05
N SER A 58 -7.48 -0.41 3.38
CA SER A 58 -8.81 -0.27 3.99
C SER A 58 -9.49 1.05 3.62
N ASN A 59 -8.73 2.16 3.60
CA ASN A 59 -9.26 3.46 3.19
C ASN A 59 -9.61 3.49 1.70
N MET A 60 -8.80 2.90 0.83
CA MET A 60 -9.09 2.76 -0.61
C MET A 60 -10.38 1.97 -0.84
N ARG A 61 -10.58 0.86 -0.13
CA ARG A 61 -11.81 0.05 -0.22
C ARG A 61 -13.03 0.81 0.32
N THR A 62 -12.87 1.58 1.40
CA THR A 62 -13.93 2.44 1.94
C THR A 62 -14.31 3.55 0.96
N THR A 63 -13.34 4.13 0.27
CA THR A 63 -13.56 5.13 -0.78
C THR A 63 -14.12 4.50 -2.07
N GLY A 64 -13.91 3.19 -2.26
CA GLY A 64 -14.33 2.42 -3.42
C GLY A 64 -13.39 2.53 -4.62
N THR A 65 -12.18 3.08 -4.43
CA THR A 65 -11.20 3.18 -5.51
C THR A 65 -9.76 3.26 -5.01
N SER A 66 -8.85 2.67 -5.76
CA SER A 66 -7.40 2.82 -5.62
C SER A 66 -6.84 3.98 -6.46
N ALA A 67 -7.66 4.65 -7.26
CA ALA A 67 -7.25 5.81 -8.04
C ALA A 67 -6.89 7.00 -7.14
N HIS A 68 -6.07 7.92 -7.68
CA HIS A 68 -5.64 9.11 -6.96
C HIS A 68 -6.76 10.17 -6.85
N ALA A 69 -7.56 10.32 -7.91
CA ALA A 69 -8.67 11.25 -7.96
C ALA A 69 -9.79 10.70 -8.84
N GLY A 70 -10.99 11.20 -8.63
CA GLY A 70 -12.15 10.88 -9.45
C GLY A 70 -12.95 12.14 -9.78
N ILE A 71 -13.62 12.12 -10.90
CA ILE A 71 -14.58 13.16 -11.32
C ILE A 71 -15.86 12.48 -11.75
N LYS A 72 -16.97 12.98 -11.29
CA LYS A 72 -18.30 12.42 -11.59
C LYS A 72 -19.06 13.26 -12.60
N ARG A 73 -19.89 12.57 -13.38
CA ARG A 73 -20.89 13.17 -14.28
C ARG A 73 -20.28 14.02 -15.38
N LEU A 74 -19.25 13.50 -16.03
CA LEU A 74 -18.66 14.11 -17.21
C LEU A 74 -19.48 13.78 -18.47
N SER A 75 -19.41 14.66 -19.46
CA SER A 75 -19.71 14.32 -20.85
C SER A 75 -18.54 13.56 -21.49
N TRP A 76 -18.77 13.03 -22.70
CA TRP A 76 -17.71 12.36 -23.44
C TRP A 76 -16.53 13.30 -23.76
N GLU A 77 -16.82 14.52 -24.21
CA GLU A 77 -15.83 15.51 -24.58
C GLU A 77 -15.03 16.02 -23.37
N GLU A 78 -15.69 16.17 -22.21
CA GLU A 78 -15.01 16.52 -20.96
C GLU A 78 -14.04 15.40 -20.54
N TYR A 79 -14.47 14.15 -20.62
CA TYR A 79 -13.62 12.99 -20.34
C TYR A 79 -12.44 12.88 -21.31
N GLU A 80 -12.68 12.99 -22.61
CA GLU A 80 -11.65 12.90 -23.66
C GLU A 80 -10.55 13.95 -23.48
N ARG A 81 -10.93 15.20 -23.21
CA ARG A 81 -9.98 16.28 -22.88
C ARG A 81 -9.15 15.99 -21.66
N LEU A 82 -9.80 15.45 -20.60
CA LEU A 82 -9.14 15.14 -19.33
C LEU A 82 -8.17 13.96 -19.47
N SER A 83 -8.61 12.87 -20.09
CA SER A 83 -7.82 11.65 -20.26
C SER A 83 -6.60 11.84 -21.16
N SER A 84 -6.68 12.81 -22.09
CA SER A 84 -5.60 13.17 -23.01
C SER A 84 -4.57 14.15 -22.42
N ASP A 85 -4.80 14.69 -21.21
CA ASP A 85 -3.86 15.64 -20.58
C ASP A 85 -2.60 14.93 -20.11
N THR A 86 -1.44 15.52 -20.43
CA THR A 86 -0.11 14.98 -20.04
C THR A 86 0.13 14.92 -18.53
N GLY A 87 -0.69 15.62 -17.73
CA GLY A 87 -0.69 15.56 -16.27
C GLY A 87 -1.40 14.32 -15.71
N VAL A 88 -2.11 13.57 -16.54
CA VAL A 88 -2.74 12.30 -16.17
C VAL A 88 -1.87 11.16 -16.67
N LYS A 89 -1.51 10.23 -15.79
CA LYS A 89 -0.70 9.06 -16.13
C LYS A 89 -1.55 7.97 -16.75
N ASP A 90 -2.73 7.74 -16.17
CA ASP A 90 -3.70 6.74 -16.58
C ASP A 90 -5.09 7.16 -16.16
N SER A 91 -6.11 6.76 -16.90
CA SER A 91 -7.51 7.09 -16.59
C SER A 91 -8.44 5.99 -17.07
N GLY A 92 -9.47 5.73 -16.26
CA GLY A 92 -10.56 4.85 -16.61
C GLY A 92 -11.90 5.58 -16.52
N TYR A 93 -12.90 5.08 -17.21
CA TYR A 93 -14.25 5.64 -17.19
C TYR A 93 -15.35 4.58 -17.02
N SER A 94 -16.46 5.05 -16.49
CA SER A 94 -17.66 4.26 -16.34
C SER A 94 -18.87 5.09 -16.75
N ILE A 95 -19.81 4.51 -17.51
CA ILE A 95 -21.04 5.15 -17.92
C ILE A 95 -22.14 4.72 -16.96
N ILE A 96 -22.85 5.67 -16.39
CA ILE A 96 -23.99 5.42 -15.50
C ILE A 96 -25.18 4.99 -16.35
N ILE A 97 -25.77 3.84 -16.05
CA ILE A 97 -26.96 3.34 -16.73
C ILE A 97 -28.19 3.61 -15.88
N GLY A 98 -28.22 3.08 -14.67
CA GLY A 98 -29.40 3.18 -13.85
C GLY A 98 -29.22 2.57 -12.46
N ASN A 99 -30.32 2.51 -11.72
CA ASN A 99 -30.38 1.85 -10.41
C ASN A 99 -31.27 0.62 -10.47
N ALA A 100 -30.79 -0.50 -9.93
CA ALA A 100 -31.59 -1.70 -9.80
C ALA A 100 -32.78 -1.45 -8.86
N VAL A 101 -33.95 -1.98 -9.22
CA VAL A 101 -35.20 -1.87 -8.44
C VAL A 101 -35.75 -3.23 -8.06
N GLY A 102 -36.36 -3.28 -6.90
CA GLY A 102 -36.99 -4.49 -6.36
C GLY A 102 -36.60 -4.70 -4.89
N ASP A 103 -37.40 -5.49 -4.18
CA ASP A 103 -37.25 -5.72 -2.73
C ASP A 103 -35.87 -6.25 -2.35
N LYS A 104 -35.25 -6.99 -3.25
CA LYS A 104 -33.89 -7.57 -3.08
C LYS A 104 -32.78 -6.50 -2.97
N PHE A 105 -32.99 -5.33 -3.60
CA PHE A 105 -32.02 -4.23 -3.62
C PHE A 105 -32.24 -3.17 -2.52
N ASN A 106 -33.35 -3.29 -1.74
CA ASN A 106 -33.65 -2.35 -0.66
C ASN A 106 -32.55 -2.30 0.43
N LYS A 107 -31.88 -3.42 0.69
CA LYS A 107 -30.76 -3.52 1.65
C LYS A 107 -29.39 -3.46 1.01
N THR A 108 -29.33 -3.67 -0.29
CA THR A 108 -28.09 -3.70 -1.07
C THR A 108 -28.30 -2.81 -2.31
N PRO A 109 -28.27 -1.47 -2.15
CA PRO A 109 -28.44 -0.55 -3.27
C PRO A 109 -27.42 -0.88 -4.36
N THR A 110 -27.89 -1.04 -5.59
CA THR A 110 -27.05 -1.53 -6.69
C THR A 110 -27.21 -0.63 -7.89
N GLU A 111 -26.09 -0.15 -8.43
CA GLU A 111 -26.02 0.65 -9.64
C GLU A 111 -25.64 -0.23 -10.84
N LEU A 112 -26.25 0.06 -11.97
CA LEU A 112 -25.89 -0.53 -13.26
C LEU A 112 -24.98 0.43 -14.00
N ARG A 113 -23.86 -0.09 -14.49
CA ARG A 113 -22.82 0.71 -15.17
C ARG A 113 -22.18 -0.08 -16.31
N TYR A 114 -21.72 0.61 -17.30
CA TYR A 114 -20.61 0.14 -18.12
C TYR A 114 -19.30 0.61 -17.51
N SER A 115 -18.25 -0.17 -17.63
CA SER A 115 -16.92 0.18 -17.15
C SER A 115 -15.86 -0.28 -18.15
N ASP A 116 -14.89 0.57 -18.44
CA ASP A 116 -13.68 0.10 -19.12
C ASP A 116 -12.79 -0.71 -18.16
N GLU A 117 -11.80 -1.41 -18.69
CA GLU A 117 -10.91 -2.28 -17.92
C GLU A 117 -10.16 -1.51 -16.82
N THR A 118 -9.64 -0.33 -17.15
CA THR A 118 -8.90 0.51 -16.21
C THR A 118 -9.78 0.99 -15.06
N TYR A 119 -11.01 1.40 -15.33
CA TYR A 119 -11.95 1.80 -14.28
C TYR A 119 -12.33 0.62 -13.39
N ALA A 120 -12.62 -0.53 -13.99
CA ALA A 120 -12.98 -1.75 -13.25
C ALA A 120 -11.84 -2.17 -12.30
N GLU A 121 -10.59 -2.13 -12.77
CA GLU A 121 -9.41 -2.44 -11.96
C GLU A 121 -9.25 -1.44 -10.81
N LEU A 122 -9.26 -0.15 -11.10
CA LEU A 122 -9.07 0.90 -10.10
C LEU A 122 -10.22 1.01 -9.09
N THR A 123 -11.41 0.48 -9.39
CA THR A 123 -12.57 0.47 -8.50
C THR A 123 -12.89 -0.88 -7.90
N PHE A 124 -11.97 -1.85 -7.97
CA PHE A 124 -12.10 -3.20 -7.40
C PHE A 124 -13.30 -3.99 -7.95
N ASN A 125 -13.69 -3.73 -9.19
CA ASN A 125 -14.80 -4.40 -9.88
C ASN A 125 -14.33 -5.34 -10.99
N THR A 126 -13.05 -5.72 -10.99
CA THR A 126 -12.52 -6.71 -11.93
C THR A 126 -12.95 -8.11 -11.50
N PRO A 127 -13.54 -8.92 -12.40
CA PRO A 127 -13.91 -10.30 -12.09
C PRO A 127 -12.68 -11.14 -11.71
N ASP A 128 -12.79 -11.89 -10.62
CA ASP A 128 -11.85 -12.94 -10.25
C ASP A 128 -12.19 -14.28 -10.94
N THR A 129 -13.45 -14.43 -11.35
CA THR A 129 -13.96 -15.58 -12.09
C THR A 129 -14.72 -15.09 -13.32
N GLY A 130 -14.36 -15.59 -14.49
CA GLY A 130 -14.94 -15.14 -15.75
C GLY A 130 -14.26 -13.91 -16.35
N TYR A 131 -15.03 -12.99 -16.94
CA TYR A 131 -14.52 -11.81 -17.68
C TYR A 131 -15.49 -10.63 -17.60
N LEU A 132 -15.06 -9.45 -18.05
CA LEU A 132 -15.93 -8.27 -18.19
C LEU A 132 -16.94 -8.47 -19.34
N PRO A 133 -18.17 -7.94 -19.22
CA PRO A 133 -19.21 -8.14 -20.25
C PRO A 133 -18.80 -7.60 -21.62
N GLU A 134 -18.77 -8.45 -22.62
CA GLU A 134 -18.48 -8.11 -24.01
C GLU A 134 -19.75 -8.14 -24.88
N GLN A 135 -20.59 -9.15 -24.69
CA GLN A 135 -21.82 -9.33 -25.48
C GLN A 135 -23.01 -8.62 -24.84
N LYS A 136 -23.97 -8.23 -25.68
CA LYS A 136 -25.13 -7.43 -25.28
C LYS A 136 -25.90 -7.96 -24.07
N ASN A 137 -26.03 -9.27 -23.96
CA ASN A 137 -26.82 -9.93 -22.91
C ASN A 137 -25.96 -10.41 -21.73
N GLU A 138 -24.69 -10.00 -21.66
CA GLU A 138 -23.79 -10.35 -20.58
C GLU A 138 -23.75 -9.32 -19.48
N ILE A 139 -23.58 -9.80 -18.26
CA ILE A 139 -23.35 -8.98 -17.07
C ILE A 139 -22.28 -9.59 -16.19
N ALA A 140 -21.62 -8.73 -15.42
CA ALA A 140 -20.73 -9.13 -14.34
C ALA A 140 -21.13 -8.42 -13.04
N THR A 141 -21.04 -9.10 -11.90
CA THR A 141 -21.40 -8.50 -10.62
C THR A 141 -20.69 -9.16 -9.44
N SER A 142 -20.86 -8.58 -8.25
CA SER A 142 -20.27 -9.10 -7.03
C SER A 142 -21.06 -10.26 -6.43
N ARG A 143 -20.35 -11.14 -5.69
CA ARG A 143 -20.98 -12.21 -4.88
C ARG A 143 -22.00 -11.66 -3.90
N ILE A 144 -21.82 -10.42 -3.43
CA ILE A 144 -22.76 -9.73 -2.53
C ILE A 144 -24.12 -9.53 -3.23
N VAL A 145 -24.11 -9.09 -4.49
CA VAL A 145 -25.35 -8.90 -5.28
C VAL A 145 -26.00 -10.24 -5.57
N LEU A 146 -25.24 -11.26 -5.96
CA LEU A 146 -25.77 -12.61 -6.20
C LEU A 146 -26.43 -13.18 -4.95
N ALA A 147 -25.80 -13.04 -3.79
CA ALA A 147 -26.36 -13.46 -2.51
C ALA A 147 -27.65 -12.69 -2.15
N ALA A 148 -27.72 -11.38 -2.39
CA ALA A 148 -28.91 -10.57 -2.18
C ALA A 148 -30.06 -11.00 -3.09
N MET A 149 -29.74 -11.43 -4.32
CA MET A 149 -30.73 -11.96 -5.26
C MET A 149 -31.08 -13.41 -5.02
N GLY A 150 -30.34 -14.15 -4.20
CA GLY A 150 -30.50 -15.58 -3.98
C GLY A 150 -30.11 -16.43 -5.19
N LEU A 151 -29.16 -15.97 -5.98
CA LEU A 151 -28.64 -16.64 -7.16
C LEU A 151 -27.33 -17.40 -6.83
N PRO A 152 -27.02 -18.50 -7.56
CA PRO A 152 -25.76 -19.22 -7.38
C PRO A 152 -24.56 -18.40 -7.89
N ASP A 153 -23.42 -18.63 -7.27
CA ASP A 153 -22.13 -18.05 -7.63
C ASP A 153 -21.47 -18.87 -8.76
N GLU A 154 -22.13 -18.87 -9.93
CA GLU A 154 -21.69 -19.66 -11.09
C GLU A 154 -21.87 -18.84 -12.38
N VAL A 155 -20.81 -18.76 -13.19
CA VAL A 155 -20.86 -18.16 -14.53
C VAL A 155 -21.83 -18.94 -15.41
N GLY A 156 -22.64 -18.22 -16.20
CA GLY A 156 -23.72 -18.78 -17.01
C GLY A 156 -25.09 -18.71 -16.35
N THR A 157 -25.18 -18.30 -15.09
CA THR A 157 -26.45 -18.08 -14.39
C THR A 157 -27.26 -17.01 -15.08
N GLN A 158 -28.58 -17.29 -15.28
CA GLN A 158 -29.51 -16.30 -15.81
C GLN A 158 -30.00 -15.38 -14.70
N MET A 159 -29.97 -14.07 -14.96
CA MET A 159 -30.42 -13.05 -14.01
C MET A 159 -31.42 -12.12 -14.66
N GLU A 160 -32.66 -12.13 -14.16
CA GLU A 160 -33.71 -11.16 -14.53
C GLU A 160 -33.49 -9.89 -13.69
N LEU A 161 -33.34 -8.75 -14.35
CA LEU A 161 -32.99 -7.49 -13.72
C LEU A 161 -33.95 -6.39 -14.19
N THR A 162 -34.57 -5.72 -13.21
CA THR A 162 -35.36 -4.51 -13.44
C THR A 162 -34.57 -3.30 -12.89
N PHE A 163 -34.46 -2.26 -13.70
CA PHE A 163 -33.75 -1.05 -13.32
C PHE A 163 -34.40 0.20 -13.89
N ILE A 164 -34.16 1.33 -13.23
CA ILE A 164 -34.65 2.64 -13.64
C ILE A 164 -33.48 3.51 -14.14
N THR A 165 -33.75 4.22 -15.22
CA THR A 165 -32.92 5.31 -15.75
C THR A 165 -33.57 6.65 -15.42
N ASP A 166 -33.05 7.76 -15.92
CA ASP A 166 -33.68 9.07 -15.74
C ASP A 166 -35.01 9.20 -16.56
N THR A 167 -35.21 8.39 -17.58
CA THR A 167 -36.35 8.48 -18.51
C THR A 167 -37.29 7.29 -18.43
N ASP A 168 -36.75 6.09 -18.27
CA ASP A 168 -37.50 4.85 -18.47
C ASP A 168 -37.17 3.78 -17.41
N THR A 169 -38.02 2.73 -17.40
CA THR A 169 -37.79 1.50 -16.63
C THR A 169 -37.62 0.34 -17.60
N PHE A 170 -36.53 -0.40 -17.41
CA PHE A 170 -36.16 -1.57 -18.22
C PHE A 170 -36.28 -2.85 -17.38
N SER A 171 -36.61 -3.95 -18.03
CA SER A 171 -36.63 -5.28 -17.41
C SER A 171 -36.17 -6.28 -18.44
N ASP A 172 -34.98 -6.82 -18.25
CA ASP A 172 -34.33 -7.72 -19.18
C ASP A 172 -33.68 -8.90 -18.46
N THR A 173 -33.37 -9.96 -19.22
CA THR A 173 -32.69 -11.16 -18.71
C THR A 173 -31.28 -11.19 -19.27
N PHE A 174 -30.31 -11.33 -18.37
CA PHE A 174 -28.89 -11.36 -18.69
C PHE A 174 -28.25 -12.67 -18.28
N THR A 175 -27.11 -12.96 -18.87
CA THR A 175 -26.25 -14.09 -18.54
C THR A 175 -25.04 -13.59 -17.75
N LEU A 176 -24.79 -14.15 -16.59
CA LEU A 176 -23.64 -13.83 -15.76
C LEU A 176 -22.34 -14.33 -16.42
N CYS A 177 -21.44 -13.43 -16.77
CA CYS A 177 -20.14 -13.75 -17.42
C CYS A 177 -18.95 -13.53 -16.50
N GLY A 178 -19.10 -12.71 -15.45
CA GLY A 178 -18.00 -12.38 -14.53
C GLY A 178 -18.48 -12.16 -13.11
N ILE A 179 -17.65 -12.55 -12.15
CA ILE A 179 -17.95 -12.50 -10.73
C ILE A 179 -16.72 -12.01 -9.97
N TRP A 180 -16.92 -11.15 -8.97
CA TRP A 180 -15.87 -10.74 -8.00
C TRP A 180 -16.42 -10.74 -6.57
N ASP A 181 -15.54 -10.69 -5.57
CA ASP A 181 -15.98 -10.77 -4.16
C ASP A 181 -16.91 -9.64 -3.74
N GLY A 182 -16.66 -8.44 -4.25
CA GLY A 182 -17.34 -7.23 -3.80
C GLY A 182 -16.80 -6.70 -2.47
N ASP A 183 -17.26 -5.53 -2.08
CA ASP A 183 -16.87 -4.91 -0.81
C ASP A 183 -18.11 -4.62 0.05
N ALA A 184 -18.19 -5.27 1.22
CA ALA A 184 -19.29 -5.10 2.16
C ALA A 184 -19.32 -3.70 2.81
N VAL A 185 -18.21 -2.97 2.76
CA VAL A 185 -18.12 -1.59 3.27
C VAL A 185 -18.66 -0.59 2.24
N ALA A 186 -18.67 -0.95 0.96
CA ALA A 186 -19.19 -0.09 -0.09
C ALA A 186 -20.69 0.18 0.12
N TYR A 187 -21.07 1.45 0.12
CA TYR A 187 -22.47 1.87 0.28
C TYR A 187 -23.37 1.35 -0.85
N ARG A 188 -22.84 1.22 -2.07
CA ARG A 188 -23.53 0.71 -3.24
C ARG A 188 -22.74 -0.40 -3.88
N GLN A 189 -23.42 -1.40 -4.39
CA GLN A 189 -22.85 -2.46 -5.21
C GLN A 189 -23.00 -2.11 -6.69
N THR A 190 -22.26 -2.80 -7.53
CA THR A 190 -22.22 -2.52 -8.98
C THR A 190 -22.58 -3.78 -9.77
N ILE A 191 -23.39 -3.60 -10.81
CA ILE A 191 -23.58 -4.54 -11.90
C ILE A 191 -23.00 -3.92 -13.15
N LEU A 192 -22.07 -4.61 -13.79
CA LEU A 192 -21.47 -4.17 -15.05
C LEU A 192 -22.21 -4.79 -16.21
N LEU A 193 -22.51 -3.95 -17.22
CA LEU A 193 -23.13 -4.34 -18.48
C LEU A 193 -22.17 -4.10 -19.64
N SER A 194 -22.46 -4.74 -20.78
CA SER A 194 -21.68 -4.56 -21.99
C SER A 194 -21.85 -3.15 -22.58
N LYS A 195 -20.86 -2.73 -23.34
CA LYS A 195 -20.89 -1.44 -24.05
C LYS A 195 -22.06 -1.35 -25.03
N GLU A 196 -22.30 -2.43 -25.77
CA GLU A 196 -23.36 -2.50 -26.77
C GLU A 196 -24.76 -2.29 -26.15
N TYR A 197 -25.04 -2.94 -25.01
CA TYR A 197 -26.30 -2.75 -24.29
C TYR A 197 -26.41 -1.32 -23.72
N THR A 198 -25.32 -0.81 -23.19
CA THR A 198 -25.28 0.54 -22.60
C THR A 198 -25.58 1.63 -23.64
N GLU A 199 -25.01 1.53 -24.85
CA GLU A 199 -25.29 2.47 -25.93
C GLU A 199 -26.76 2.54 -26.35
N GLN A 200 -27.54 1.45 -26.13
CA GLN A 200 -28.97 1.41 -26.43
C GLN A 200 -29.86 2.04 -25.35
N VAL A 201 -29.54 1.82 -24.07
CA VAL A 201 -30.38 2.22 -22.94
C VAL A 201 -29.92 3.49 -22.23
N ALA A 202 -28.64 3.81 -22.37
CA ALA A 202 -27.98 4.93 -21.72
C ALA A 202 -26.92 5.55 -22.66
N PRO A 203 -27.32 6.12 -23.80
CA PRO A 203 -26.37 6.74 -24.73
C PRO A 203 -25.57 7.82 -23.99
N VAL A 204 -24.27 7.90 -24.29
CA VAL A 204 -23.37 8.82 -23.64
C VAL A 204 -23.78 10.26 -23.89
N ILE A 205 -23.73 11.07 -22.88
CA ILE A 205 -24.01 12.51 -22.96
C ILE A 205 -22.84 13.22 -23.66
N HIS A 206 -23.19 14.04 -24.64
CA HIS A 206 -22.26 14.86 -25.41
C HIS A 206 -22.46 16.35 -25.10
N GLY A 207 -21.40 17.14 -25.36
CA GLY A 207 -21.39 18.60 -25.16
C GLY A 207 -20.92 19.00 -23.75
N GLU A 208 -21.01 20.29 -23.46
CA GLU A 208 -20.68 20.80 -22.13
C GLU A 208 -21.86 20.57 -21.19
N THR A 209 -21.58 20.05 -19.98
CA THR A 209 -22.59 19.85 -18.95
C THR A 209 -22.90 21.16 -18.25
N ASP A 210 -24.17 21.52 -18.15
CA ASP A 210 -24.63 22.76 -17.51
C ASP A 210 -24.62 22.72 -15.97
N GLY A 211 -24.09 21.63 -15.39
CA GLY A 211 -24.07 21.40 -13.94
C GLY A 211 -25.41 20.92 -13.37
N THR A 212 -26.48 20.86 -14.16
CA THR A 212 -27.73 20.24 -13.72
C THR A 212 -27.54 18.74 -13.63
N THR A 213 -27.85 18.17 -12.49
CA THR A 213 -27.66 16.74 -12.26
C THR A 213 -29.00 16.01 -12.18
N PRO A 214 -29.36 15.21 -13.18
CA PRO A 214 -30.56 14.37 -13.10
C PRO A 214 -30.42 13.34 -11.94
N PRO A 215 -31.53 12.82 -11.42
CA PRO A 215 -31.52 11.98 -10.22
C PRO A 215 -30.63 10.74 -10.32
N VAL A 216 -30.61 10.08 -11.48
CA VAL A 216 -29.76 8.90 -11.74
C VAL A 216 -28.46 9.31 -12.39
N GLY A 217 -28.49 10.20 -13.40
CA GLY A 217 -27.36 10.59 -14.21
C GLY A 217 -27.07 9.64 -15.35
N THR A 218 -28.11 9.10 -15.96
CA THR A 218 -28.02 8.15 -17.08
C THR A 218 -27.25 8.76 -18.25
N GLY A 219 -26.26 8.01 -18.77
CA GLY A 219 -25.40 8.43 -19.87
C GLY A 219 -24.22 9.32 -19.48
N TYR A 220 -24.17 9.80 -18.23
CA TYR A 220 -23.00 10.53 -17.72
C TYR A 220 -21.84 9.58 -17.43
N ILE A 221 -20.64 10.11 -17.53
CA ILE A 221 -19.39 9.42 -17.27
C ILE A 221 -18.87 9.78 -15.88
N ASP A 222 -18.55 8.76 -15.09
CA ASP A 222 -17.68 8.88 -13.94
C ASP A 222 -16.26 8.44 -14.35
N ALA A 223 -15.26 9.26 -14.11
CA ALA A 223 -13.89 8.98 -14.43
C ALA A 223 -13.02 8.87 -13.17
N VAL A 224 -12.04 7.99 -13.22
CA VAL A 224 -10.98 7.87 -12.22
C VAL A 224 -9.63 8.12 -12.88
N MET A 225 -8.70 8.72 -12.12
CA MET A 225 -7.42 9.16 -12.64
C MET A 225 -6.27 8.77 -11.74
N MET A 226 -5.18 8.33 -12.37
CA MET A 226 -3.89 8.15 -11.74
C MET A 226 -2.98 9.32 -12.11
N MET A 227 -2.47 10.03 -11.11
CA MET A 227 -1.46 11.07 -11.29
C MET A 227 -0.07 10.45 -11.48
N PRO A 228 0.88 11.15 -12.13
CA PRO A 228 2.24 10.65 -12.36
C PRO A 228 2.97 10.24 -11.07
N THR A 229 2.67 10.89 -9.95
CA THR A 229 3.26 10.58 -8.65
C THR A 229 2.20 10.63 -7.55
N ALA A 230 2.39 9.80 -6.51
CA ALA A 230 1.55 9.82 -5.31
C ALA A 230 1.87 10.99 -4.35
N TRP A 231 2.77 11.90 -4.73
CA TRP A 231 3.15 13.07 -3.94
C TRP A 231 2.32 14.28 -4.34
N ASN A 232 1.68 14.94 -3.36
CA ASN A 232 0.88 16.15 -3.58
C ASN A 232 -0.19 15.99 -4.68
N ILE A 233 -0.94 14.90 -4.60
CA ILE A 233 -1.96 14.47 -5.56
C ILE A 233 -3.01 15.58 -5.76
N GLU A 234 -3.46 16.22 -4.68
CA GLU A 234 -4.43 17.31 -4.73
C GLU A 234 -4.00 18.43 -5.70
N LYS A 235 -2.76 18.89 -5.55
CA LYS A 235 -2.25 19.92 -6.46
C LYS A 235 -2.16 19.43 -7.91
N GLN A 236 -1.68 18.21 -8.14
CA GLN A 236 -1.59 17.63 -9.48
C GLN A 236 -2.98 17.52 -10.12
N ALA A 237 -3.97 17.03 -9.38
CA ALA A 237 -5.33 16.89 -9.87
C ALA A 237 -5.97 18.26 -10.16
N LEU A 238 -5.82 19.24 -9.25
CA LEU A 238 -6.33 20.58 -9.46
C LEU A 238 -5.63 21.31 -10.63
N ASP A 239 -4.31 21.15 -10.80
CA ASP A 239 -3.56 21.72 -11.92
C ASP A 239 -4.06 21.18 -13.28
N VAL A 240 -4.54 19.94 -13.35
CA VAL A 240 -5.14 19.35 -14.55
C VAL A 240 -6.57 19.83 -14.73
N THR A 241 -7.42 19.65 -13.71
CA THR A 241 -8.87 19.90 -13.82
C THR A 241 -9.21 21.38 -14.00
N SER A 242 -8.42 22.29 -13.42
CA SER A 242 -8.62 23.74 -13.58
C SER A 242 -8.43 24.24 -15.02
N LYS A 243 -7.62 23.53 -15.83
CA LYS A 243 -7.46 23.87 -17.27
C LYS A 243 -8.78 23.73 -18.04
N TYR A 244 -9.67 22.88 -17.54
CA TYR A 244 -10.94 22.52 -18.18
C TYR A 244 -12.17 23.01 -17.40
N GLY A 245 -11.97 23.77 -16.31
CA GLY A 245 -13.05 24.25 -15.46
C GLY A 245 -13.77 23.17 -14.67
N LEU A 246 -13.07 22.08 -14.35
CA LEU A 246 -13.61 20.88 -13.65
C LEU A 246 -13.10 20.78 -12.20
N ASP A 247 -12.42 21.78 -11.69
CA ASP A 247 -11.78 21.81 -10.38
C ASP A 247 -12.76 21.65 -9.21
N GLU A 248 -13.99 22.17 -9.34
CA GLU A 248 -15.02 22.03 -8.31
C GLU A 248 -15.65 20.61 -8.26
N ARG A 249 -15.44 19.80 -9.30
CA ARG A 249 -16.03 18.47 -9.47
C ARG A 249 -15.07 17.34 -9.12
N VAL A 250 -13.78 17.66 -8.95
CA VAL A 250 -12.76 16.67 -8.63
C VAL A 250 -12.84 16.25 -7.16
N SER A 251 -12.82 14.96 -6.93
CA SER A 251 -12.71 14.35 -5.61
C SER A 251 -11.37 13.67 -5.47
N ILE A 252 -10.61 14.04 -4.47
CA ILE A 252 -9.31 13.43 -4.17
C ILE A 252 -9.51 12.24 -3.25
N ASN A 253 -8.81 11.15 -3.52
CA ASN A 253 -8.90 9.96 -2.69
C ASN A 253 -8.18 10.19 -1.36
N ASP A 254 -8.95 10.17 -0.28
CA ASP A 254 -8.46 10.40 1.09
C ASP A 254 -7.44 9.35 1.55
N ALA A 255 -7.40 8.17 0.94
CA ALA A 255 -6.39 7.16 1.22
C ALA A 255 -4.95 7.63 0.93
N TYR A 256 -4.80 8.64 0.07
CA TYR A 256 -3.52 9.27 -0.25
C TYR A 256 -3.30 10.61 0.46
N GLN A 257 -4.31 11.18 1.10
CA GLN A 257 -4.19 12.45 1.84
C GLN A 257 -3.37 12.33 3.12
N THR A 258 -2.98 11.12 3.53
CA THR A 258 -2.07 10.93 4.66
C THR A 258 -0.72 11.65 4.49
N ALA A 259 -0.39 12.14 3.29
CA ALA A 259 0.76 13.03 3.07
C ALA A 259 0.58 14.44 3.64
N THR A 260 -0.65 14.88 3.92
CA THR A 260 -0.96 16.13 4.64
C THR A 260 -1.24 15.88 6.12
N VAL A 261 -0.69 14.78 6.68
CA VAL A 261 -0.78 14.53 8.12
C VAL A 261 -0.25 15.77 8.84
N SER A 262 -1.13 16.46 9.52
CA SER A 262 -0.78 17.63 10.32
C SER A 262 0.41 17.28 11.21
N PHE A 263 1.37 18.16 11.33
CA PHE A 263 2.55 17.97 12.18
C PHE A 263 2.19 17.46 13.58
N SER A 264 1.03 17.90 14.10
CA SER A 264 0.48 17.44 15.37
C SER A 264 0.14 15.93 15.40
N SER A 265 -0.33 15.37 14.29
CA SER A 265 -0.65 13.93 14.19
C SER A 265 0.60 13.07 13.99
N MET A 266 1.66 13.63 13.41
CA MET A 266 2.96 12.94 13.28
C MET A 266 3.76 12.92 14.59
N LEU A 267 3.52 13.87 15.49
CA LEU A 267 4.29 14.02 16.73
C LEU A 267 4.31 12.73 17.58
N PRO A 268 3.17 12.06 17.86
CA PRO A 268 3.16 10.81 18.62
C PRO A 268 3.94 9.68 17.94
N LEU A 269 3.84 9.59 16.61
CA LEU A 269 4.57 8.58 15.83
C LEU A 269 6.08 8.79 15.90
N VAL A 270 6.53 10.03 15.65
CA VAL A 270 7.95 10.42 15.74
C VAL A 270 8.47 10.22 17.17
N ALA A 271 7.70 10.59 18.19
CA ALA A 271 8.05 10.37 19.57
C ALA A 271 8.18 8.87 19.89
N GLY A 272 7.26 8.04 19.43
CA GLY A 272 7.32 6.58 19.58
C GLY A 272 8.58 5.99 18.93
N ILE A 273 8.88 6.38 17.71
CA ILE A 273 10.10 5.97 17.00
C ILE A 273 11.35 6.41 17.79
N ALA A 274 11.39 7.65 18.29
CA ALA A 274 12.52 8.16 19.07
C ALA A 274 12.72 7.35 20.37
N VAL A 275 11.67 7.01 21.08
CA VAL A 275 11.72 6.15 22.28
C VAL A 275 12.29 4.77 21.95
N ILE A 276 11.87 4.16 20.86
CA ILE A 276 12.38 2.87 20.39
C ILE A 276 13.87 2.95 20.09
N PHE A 277 14.32 4.00 19.38
CA PHE A 277 15.73 4.23 19.09
C PHE A 277 16.57 4.40 20.38
N ILE A 278 16.08 5.20 21.33
CA ILE A 278 16.76 5.42 22.62
C ILE A 278 16.83 4.09 23.40
N ALA A 279 15.75 3.33 23.48
CA ALA A 279 15.74 2.05 24.18
C ALA A 279 16.73 1.05 23.57
N GLY A 280 16.77 0.91 22.26
CA GLY A 280 17.72 0.05 21.58
C GLY A 280 19.17 0.51 21.71
N TYR A 281 19.40 1.82 21.63
CA TYR A 281 20.71 2.39 21.92
C TYR A 281 21.19 2.06 23.34
N LEU A 282 20.34 2.27 24.35
CA LEU A 282 20.66 1.97 25.74
C LEU A 282 20.95 0.48 25.97
N LEU A 283 20.18 -0.40 25.32
CA LEU A 283 20.38 -1.84 25.39
C LEU A 283 21.76 -2.22 24.84
N ILE A 284 22.08 -1.78 23.62
CA ILE A 284 23.36 -2.02 22.99
C ILE A 284 24.49 -1.41 23.81
N TYR A 285 24.34 -0.16 24.26
CA TYR A 285 25.31 0.53 25.10
C TYR A 285 25.61 -0.26 26.39
N ASN A 286 24.59 -0.69 27.12
CA ASN A 286 24.76 -1.44 28.37
C ASN A 286 25.50 -2.76 28.16
N VAL A 287 25.19 -3.49 27.08
CA VAL A 287 25.89 -4.75 26.76
C VAL A 287 27.34 -4.52 26.44
N PHE A 288 27.67 -3.50 25.63
CA PHE A 288 29.05 -3.15 25.34
C PHE A 288 29.79 -2.63 26.57
N TYR A 289 29.12 -1.81 27.39
CA TYR A 289 29.71 -1.31 28.65
C TYR A 289 30.11 -2.46 29.58
N ILE A 290 29.22 -3.43 29.81
CA ILE A 290 29.50 -4.62 30.63
C ILE A 290 30.65 -5.43 30.01
N SER A 291 30.63 -5.64 28.67
CA SER A 291 31.70 -6.37 27.98
C SER A 291 33.07 -5.71 28.13
N ILE A 292 33.12 -4.38 28.02
CA ILE A 292 34.38 -3.60 28.17
C ILE A 292 34.82 -3.61 29.63
N ALA A 293 33.90 -3.43 30.59
CA ALA A 293 34.21 -3.46 32.01
C ALA A 293 34.86 -4.80 32.45
N GLN A 294 34.38 -5.90 31.93
CA GLN A 294 34.96 -7.23 32.17
C GLN A 294 36.35 -7.40 31.52
N ASP A 295 36.65 -6.66 30.46
CA ASP A 295 37.92 -6.70 29.75
C ASP A 295 38.99 -5.74 30.35
N ILE A 296 38.66 -4.93 31.36
CA ILE A 296 39.57 -3.94 31.96
C ILE A 296 40.90 -4.59 32.44
N ARG A 297 40.79 -5.76 33.08
CA ARG A 297 42.00 -6.49 33.50
C ARG A 297 42.90 -6.89 32.32
N PHE A 298 42.31 -7.32 31.24
CA PHE A 298 43.04 -7.69 30.01
C PHE A 298 43.68 -6.45 29.36
N TYR A 299 42.99 -5.34 29.29
CA TYR A 299 43.55 -4.08 28.76
C TYR A 299 44.61 -3.49 29.68
N GLY A 300 44.48 -3.68 31.00
CA GLY A 300 45.50 -3.34 31.99
C GLY A 300 46.81 -4.10 31.74
N MET A 301 46.74 -5.43 31.56
CA MET A 301 47.92 -6.25 31.22
C MET A 301 48.56 -5.83 29.88
N LEU A 302 47.76 -5.50 28.88
CA LEU A 302 48.26 -5.00 27.60
C LEU A 302 49.00 -3.66 27.78
N LYS A 303 48.52 -2.81 28.66
CA LYS A 303 49.15 -1.52 28.98
C LYS A 303 50.50 -1.72 29.69
N THR A 304 50.62 -2.70 30.60
CA THR A 304 51.90 -3.04 31.23
C THR A 304 52.92 -3.61 30.25
N LEU A 305 52.44 -4.25 29.16
CA LEU A 305 53.30 -4.73 28.06
C LEU A 305 53.66 -3.62 27.03
N GLY A 306 53.34 -2.35 27.33
CA GLY A 306 53.73 -1.20 26.51
C GLY A 306 52.76 -0.83 25.38
N THR A 307 51.53 -1.33 25.39
CA THR A 307 50.53 -0.91 24.39
C THR A 307 50.03 0.50 24.68
N THR A 308 49.90 1.32 23.63
CA THR A 308 49.41 2.69 23.74
C THR A 308 47.86 2.73 23.82
N ALA A 309 47.31 3.79 24.42
CA ALA A 309 45.86 3.98 24.51
C ALA A 309 45.18 3.97 23.12
N ARG A 310 45.86 4.48 22.08
CA ARG A 310 45.37 4.45 20.68
C ARG A 310 45.24 3.02 20.13
N GLN A 311 46.20 2.16 20.48
CA GLN A 311 46.18 0.74 20.07
C GLN A 311 45.06 -0.03 20.77
N ILE A 312 44.83 0.20 22.07
CA ILE A 312 43.72 -0.39 22.83
C ILE A 312 42.38 0.04 22.25
N ARG A 313 42.19 1.34 21.99
CA ARG A 313 40.97 1.86 21.34
C ARG A 313 40.72 1.17 19.98
N LYS A 314 41.74 0.96 19.20
CA LYS A 314 41.68 0.28 17.90
C LYS A 314 41.30 -1.20 18.02
N ILE A 315 41.73 -1.88 19.08
CA ILE A 315 41.32 -3.28 19.40
C ILE A 315 39.84 -3.31 19.74
N VAL A 316 39.38 -2.42 20.63
CA VAL A 316 37.97 -2.34 21.06
C VAL A 316 37.09 -2.05 19.85
N TYR A 317 37.45 -1.07 19.03
CA TYR A 317 36.67 -0.70 17.83
C TYR A 317 36.56 -1.86 16.81
N ARG A 318 37.66 -2.56 16.56
CA ARG A 318 37.65 -3.75 15.68
C ARG A 318 36.85 -4.90 16.25
N LYS A 319 36.87 -5.07 17.58
CA LYS A 319 36.03 -6.07 18.26
C LYS A 319 34.55 -5.73 18.07
N ALA A 320 34.18 -4.46 18.28
CA ALA A 320 32.81 -3.99 18.11
C ALA A 320 32.27 -4.21 16.67
N ILE A 321 33.06 -3.77 15.66
CA ILE A 321 32.67 -3.98 14.24
C ILE A 321 32.46 -5.46 13.91
N LYS A 322 33.34 -6.35 14.36
CA LYS A 322 33.20 -7.78 14.08
C LYS A 322 32.01 -8.40 14.78
N LEU A 323 31.76 -8.03 16.03
CA LEU A 323 30.57 -8.50 16.76
C LEU A 323 29.29 -8.03 16.08
N SER A 324 29.24 -6.76 15.65
CA SER A 324 28.11 -6.22 14.89
C SER A 324 27.92 -6.92 13.54
N SER A 325 29.03 -7.19 12.83
CA SER A 325 29.00 -7.93 11.55
C SER A 325 28.44 -9.35 11.72
N TYR A 326 28.81 -10.07 12.76
CA TYR A 326 28.25 -11.38 13.05
C TYR A 326 26.75 -11.32 13.42
N GLY A 327 26.35 -10.35 14.23
CA GLY A 327 24.95 -10.11 14.57
C GLY A 327 24.11 -9.80 13.33
N TYR A 328 24.62 -8.92 12.46
CA TYR A 328 23.94 -8.50 11.24
C TYR A 328 23.81 -9.64 10.20
N SER A 329 24.90 -10.42 9.99
CA SER A 329 24.85 -11.54 9.03
C SER A 329 23.88 -12.66 9.45
N TYR A 330 23.78 -12.92 10.74
CA TYR A 330 22.80 -13.88 11.27
C TYR A 330 21.36 -13.38 11.04
N TRP A 331 21.16 -12.07 11.15
CA TRP A 331 19.87 -11.45 10.96
C TRP A 331 19.41 -11.44 9.50
N THR A 332 20.29 -11.19 8.52
CA THR A 332 19.91 -11.26 7.09
C THR A 332 19.45 -12.66 6.69
N ILE A 333 20.02 -13.71 7.29
CA ILE A 333 19.60 -15.10 7.03
C ILE A 333 18.23 -15.39 7.67
N VAL A 334 17.99 -14.94 8.91
CA VAL A 334 16.73 -15.14 9.63
C VAL A 334 15.63 -14.23 9.05
N GLY A 335 15.94 -12.98 8.73
CA GLY A 335 14.98 -12.05 8.17
C GLY A 335 14.54 -12.40 6.74
N MET A 336 15.41 -13.01 5.92
CA MET A 336 14.99 -13.56 4.62
C MET A 336 14.03 -14.76 4.76
N ALA A 337 14.19 -15.57 5.83
CA ALA A 337 13.26 -16.66 6.12
C ALA A 337 11.89 -16.12 6.59
N ASP A 338 11.87 -15.02 7.35
CA ASP A 338 10.64 -14.38 7.84
C ASP A 338 9.89 -13.65 6.71
N TRP A 339 10.61 -13.06 5.76
CA TRP A 339 10.02 -12.45 4.55
C TRP A 339 9.32 -13.47 3.66
N SER A 340 9.82 -14.69 3.59
CA SER A 340 9.15 -15.76 2.86
C SER A 340 7.84 -16.21 3.53
N VAL A 341 7.74 -16.09 4.85
CA VAL A 341 6.51 -16.40 5.60
C VAL A 341 5.48 -15.28 5.45
N VAL A 342 5.90 -14.01 5.44
CA VAL A 342 5.00 -12.85 5.22
C VAL A 342 4.51 -12.83 3.77
N ALA A 343 5.40 -13.07 2.78
CA ALA A 343 5.02 -13.16 1.37
C ALA A 343 4.07 -14.34 1.06
N VAL A 344 4.17 -15.45 1.81
CA VAL A 344 3.24 -16.59 1.68
C VAL A 344 1.89 -16.30 2.34
N CYS A 345 1.83 -15.43 3.36
CA CYS A 345 0.56 -14.94 3.91
C CYS A 345 -0.14 -13.98 2.94
N ASP A 346 0.58 -13.04 2.30
CA ASP A 346 0.00 -12.14 1.31
C ASP A 346 -0.55 -12.89 0.08
N CYS A 347 0.13 -13.97 -0.37
CA CYS A 347 -0.39 -14.84 -1.43
C CYS A 347 -1.61 -15.69 -1.03
N LYS A 348 -1.91 -15.84 0.27
CA LYS A 348 -3.08 -16.60 0.74
C LYS A 348 -4.34 -15.76 0.93
N TYR A 349 -4.20 -14.43 0.92
CA TYR A 349 -5.31 -13.47 0.95
C TYR A 349 -5.52 -12.77 -0.39
N ALA A 350 -4.70 -13.09 -1.42
CA ALA A 350 -4.82 -12.61 -2.80
C ALA A 350 -5.32 -13.71 -3.78
N ASN A 351 -5.89 -14.81 -3.25
CA ASN A 351 -6.62 -15.84 -4.02
C ASN A 351 -8.00 -16.05 -3.40
#